data_dd8a7dddbc984357fe41bc138e9d7ad1
#
_entry.id   dd8a7dddbc984357fe41bc138e9d7ad1
#
_cell.length_a   1.000
_cell.length_b   1.000
_cell.length_c   1.000
_cell.angle_alpha   90.00
_cell.angle_beta   90.00
_cell.angle_gamma   90.00
#
_symmetry.space_group_name_H-M   'P 1'
#
loop_
_entity.id
_entity.type
_entity.pdbx_description
1 polymer ?
#
loop_
_entity_poly.entity_id
_entity_poly.type
_entity_poly.pdbx_seq_one_letter_code
_entity_poly.pdbx_strand_id
1 'polypeptide(L)'
;MTRECLTRSACASFCVGALLASPALFAAEDDFELPPLDFRVEASAMYDTNIARSRGPGNVLSDHIYNVNGVASLVHPLTENMRLKALGTAGYEAFSRYSRLSRFFLSAEGELQYRPSGEFAAPTFGLFGRAAVDFYDSTLRDGYRYNIEARVVQPLTDLVDVFAAIGYNIRDAKTKVFDLKDWSARVNFDYALAQKSTLYLGLEYRYGQSASSALPELAFVDIAQAIVRDDAFDDGRGAYRLKARTGIVTVGLSHGLQEDQSLDLSLRWVQSTALDKPTFPGAGTIRYHDVQASVAYLIRF
;
A
#
# COMPACT_ATOMS: atom_id res chain seq x y z
N MET A 1 36.23 4.50 -28.93
CA MET A 1 36.84 3.19 -28.95
C MET A 1 36.99 2.69 -27.53
N THR A 2 36.26 1.63 -27.24
CA THR A 2 36.50 0.64 -26.19
C THR A 2 36.36 1.02 -24.70
N ARG A 3 35.40 0.34 -24.07
CA ARG A 3 35.34 -0.04 -22.66
C ARG A 3 34.99 1.04 -21.63
N GLU A 4 33.70 1.25 -21.45
CA GLU A 4 33.16 1.54 -20.14
C GLU A 4 31.64 1.22 -20.12
N CYS A 5 31.33 -0.05 -20.01
CA CYS A 5 29.92 -0.49 -19.86
C CYS A 5 29.95 -1.89 -19.26
N LEU A 6 30.19 -1.97 -17.94
CA LEU A 6 30.00 -3.23 -17.16
C LEU A 6 30.52 -3.05 -15.72
N THR A 7 29.88 -2.20 -14.91
CA THR A 7 30.06 -2.25 -13.44
C THR A 7 29.02 -1.40 -12.68
N ARG A 8 27.73 -1.59 -12.92
CA ARG A 8 26.68 -0.99 -12.05
C ARG A 8 25.50 -1.91 -11.75
N SER A 9 25.62 -3.19 -11.99
CA SER A 9 24.54 -4.15 -11.68
C SER A 9 24.78 -5.06 -10.47
N ALA A 10 25.83 -4.86 -9.68
CA ALA A 10 26.21 -5.80 -8.63
C ALA A 10 25.92 -5.35 -7.19
N CYS A 11 25.40 -4.15 -6.96
CA CYS A 11 25.17 -3.66 -5.58
C CYS A 11 23.75 -3.81 -5.04
N ALA A 12 22.75 -4.13 -5.85
CA ALA A 12 21.36 -4.27 -5.37
C ALA A 12 21.01 -5.66 -4.83
N SER A 13 21.83 -6.68 -5.10
CA SER A 13 21.57 -8.06 -4.68
C SER A 13 22.08 -8.42 -3.28
N PHE A 14 22.78 -7.54 -2.61
CA PHE A 14 23.49 -7.90 -1.37
C PHE A 14 22.72 -7.58 -0.06
N CYS A 15 21.68 -6.74 -0.10
CA CYS A 15 20.96 -6.37 1.12
C CYS A 15 19.77 -7.27 1.48
N VAL A 16 19.20 -8.02 0.53
CA VAL A 16 18.09 -8.95 0.81
C VAL A 16 18.60 -10.32 1.28
N GLY A 17 19.81 -10.73 0.86
CA GLY A 17 20.43 -11.98 1.31
C GLY A 17 20.93 -11.96 2.76
N ALA A 18 21.20 -10.78 3.34
CA ALA A 18 21.76 -10.66 4.68
C ALA A 18 20.70 -10.83 5.81
N LEU A 19 19.41 -10.70 5.50
CA LEU A 19 18.33 -10.95 6.46
C LEU A 19 17.91 -12.42 6.54
N LEU A 20 18.32 -13.25 5.57
CA LEU A 20 18.03 -14.68 5.54
C LEU A 20 19.25 -15.58 5.80
N ALA A 21 20.46 -15.03 5.92
CA ALA A 21 21.69 -15.81 5.96
C ALA A 21 22.63 -15.47 7.15
N SER A 22 22.09 -15.21 8.32
CA SER A 22 22.93 -15.20 9.54
C SER A 22 22.28 -15.99 10.68
N PRO A 23 22.39 -17.35 10.67
CA PRO A 23 22.12 -18.13 11.85
C PRO A 23 23.25 -18.05 12.90
N ALA A 24 24.30 -17.24 12.69
CA ALA A 24 25.51 -17.27 13.50
C ALA A 24 25.57 -16.22 14.63
N LEU A 25 24.54 -15.45 14.90
CA LEU A 25 24.55 -14.40 15.95
C LEU A 25 23.70 -14.71 17.19
N PHE A 26 23.04 -15.86 17.23
CA PHE A 26 22.30 -16.32 18.42
C PHE A 26 22.71 -17.75 18.78
N ALA A 27 23.98 -17.94 19.10
CA ALA A 27 24.41 -19.12 19.83
C ALA A 27 24.25 -18.84 21.33
N ALA A 28 23.02 -18.80 21.82
CA ALA A 28 22.65 -19.13 23.17
C ALA A 28 21.90 -20.45 23.07
N GLU A 29 22.40 -21.46 23.78
CA GLU A 29 21.83 -22.81 23.89
C GLU A 29 20.52 -22.77 24.70
N ASP A 30 19.45 -22.24 24.08
CA ASP A 30 18.07 -22.56 24.36
C ASP A 30 17.47 -22.94 23.02
N ASP A 31 16.77 -24.07 22.93
CA ASP A 31 16.09 -24.57 21.73
C ASP A 31 15.07 -23.53 21.25
N PHE A 32 15.55 -22.52 20.52
CA PHE A 32 14.72 -21.53 19.88
C PHE A 32 14.07 -22.17 18.65
N GLU A 33 12.98 -22.89 18.85
CA GLU A 33 12.14 -23.34 17.75
C GLU A 33 11.46 -22.13 17.11
N LEU A 34 11.84 -21.83 15.87
CA LEU A 34 11.12 -20.82 15.09
C LEU A 34 9.66 -21.28 14.93
N PRO A 35 8.69 -20.39 15.17
CA PRO A 35 7.29 -20.71 14.91
C PRO A 35 7.10 -21.09 13.43
N PRO A 36 6.12 -21.94 13.11
CA PRO A 36 5.86 -22.35 11.75
C PRO A 36 5.61 -21.12 10.86
N LEU A 37 6.24 -21.12 9.70
CA LEU A 37 6.01 -20.13 8.67
C LEU A 37 4.69 -20.44 7.96
N ASP A 38 3.82 -19.45 7.89
CA ASP A 38 2.59 -19.48 7.10
C ASP A 38 2.85 -18.82 5.73
N PHE A 39 2.50 -19.52 4.66
CA PHE A 39 2.66 -19.04 3.29
C PHE A 39 1.29 -18.84 2.65
N ARG A 40 1.14 -17.74 1.94
CA ARG A 40 -0.06 -17.47 1.15
C ARG A 40 0.29 -16.86 -0.20
N VAL A 41 -0.55 -17.14 -1.19
CA VAL A 41 -0.52 -16.50 -2.51
C VAL A 41 -1.85 -15.80 -2.71
N GLU A 42 -1.79 -14.57 -3.19
CA GLU A 42 -2.94 -13.76 -3.54
C GLU A 42 -2.83 -13.33 -5.00
N ALA A 43 -3.89 -13.53 -5.77
CA ALA A 43 -4.05 -13.00 -7.11
C ALA A 43 -5.28 -12.09 -7.16
N SER A 44 -5.14 -10.90 -7.76
CA SER A 44 -6.25 -9.95 -7.86
C SER A 44 -6.33 -9.28 -9.22
N ALA A 45 -7.54 -8.87 -9.57
CA ALA A 45 -7.82 -8.01 -10.71
C ALA A 45 -8.63 -6.80 -10.22
N MET A 46 -8.25 -5.62 -10.67
CA MET A 46 -8.88 -4.35 -10.31
C MET A 46 -9.13 -3.51 -11.56
N TYR A 47 -10.27 -2.84 -11.60
CA TYR A 47 -10.55 -1.75 -12.54
C TYR A 47 -10.46 -0.43 -11.78
N ASP A 48 -9.62 0.49 -12.28
CA ASP A 48 -9.39 1.82 -11.73
C ASP A 48 -9.85 2.86 -12.73
N THR A 49 -10.76 3.75 -12.34
CA THR A 49 -11.37 4.75 -13.21
C THR A 49 -10.48 5.98 -13.44
N ASN A 50 -9.42 6.16 -12.62
CA ASN A 50 -8.59 7.36 -12.69
C ASN A 50 -7.14 7.10 -12.22
N ILE A 51 -6.41 6.26 -12.96
CA ILE A 51 -4.99 5.94 -12.64
C ILE A 51 -4.08 7.18 -12.70
N ALA A 52 -4.46 8.21 -13.46
CA ALA A 52 -3.72 9.46 -13.54
C ALA A 52 -3.89 10.35 -12.29
N ARG A 53 -4.88 10.04 -11.42
CA ARG A 53 -5.19 10.85 -10.23
C ARG A 53 -5.42 12.33 -10.57
N SER A 54 -6.14 12.59 -11.65
CA SER A 54 -6.31 13.91 -12.21
C SER A 54 -7.78 14.28 -12.45
N ARG A 55 -8.01 15.51 -12.87
CA ARG A 55 -9.35 16.07 -13.15
C ARG A 55 -9.51 16.46 -14.61
N GLY A 56 -10.76 16.54 -15.04
CA GLY A 56 -11.16 17.11 -16.32
C GLY A 56 -11.07 16.15 -17.50
N PRO A 57 -11.74 16.52 -18.59
CA PRO A 57 -11.75 15.72 -19.83
C PRO A 57 -10.32 15.52 -20.35
N GLY A 58 -10.03 14.30 -20.82
CA GLY A 58 -8.71 13.94 -21.34
C GLY A 58 -7.65 13.65 -20.26
N ASN A 59 -7.87 14.05 -19.00
CA ASN A 59 -6.95 13.78 -17.91
C ASN A 59 -7.33 12.54 -17.08
N VAL A 60 -8.59 12.17 -17.04
CA VAL A 60 -9.08 10.97 -16.36
C VAL A 60 -8.81 9.77 -17.24
N LEU A 61 -7.97 8.85 -16.76
CA LEU A 61 -7.55 7.64 -17.47
C LEU A 61 -7.90 6.42 -16.64
N SER A 62 -8.54 5.43 -17.27
CA SER A 62 -8.86 4.17 -16.61
C SER A 62 -7.98 3.03 -17.10
N ASP A 63 -7.76 2.04 -16.25
CA ASP A 63 -7.03 0.82 -16.60
C ASP A 63 -7.50 -0.40 -15.80
N HIS A 64 -7.15 -1.58 -16.29
CA HIS A 64 -7.23 -2.83 -15.57
C HIS A 64 -5.85 -3.14 -14.97
N ILE A 65 -5.84 -3.52 -13.71
CA ILE A 65 -4.62 -3.80 -12.93
C ILE A 65 -4.71 -5.23 -12.42
N TYR A 66 -3.68 -6.02 -12.68
CA TYR A 66 -3.56 -7.39 -12.20
C TYR A 66 -2.40 -7.47 -11.20
N ASN A 67 -2.62 -8.17 -10.10
CA ASN A 67 -1.61 -8.30 -9.06
C ASN A 67 -1.48 -9.76 -8.63
N VAL A 68 -0.25 -10.20 -8.41
CA VAL A 68 0.07 -11.49 -7.80
C VAL A 68 1.10 -11.27 -6.70
N ASN A 69 0.79 -11.75 -5.49
CA ASN A 69 1.65 -11.62 -4.31
C ASN A 69 1.90 -12.98 -3.68
N GLY A 70 3.15 -13.23 -3.31
CA GLY A 70 3.53 -14.27 -2.35
C GLY A 70 3.85 -13.63 -0.99
N VAL A 71 3.29 -14.15 0.08
CA VAL A 71 3.50 -13.66 1.44
C VAL A 71 3.97 -14.80 2.33
N ALA A 72 5.07 -14.58 3.05
CA ALA A 72 5.51 -15.43 4.15
C ALA A 72 5.28 -14.69 5.46
N SER A 73 4.70 -15.33 6.46
CA SER A 73 4.43 -14.72 7.74
C SER A 73 4.78 -15.63 8.91
N LEU A 74 5.17 -15.03 10.02
CA LEU A 74 5.38 -15.70 11.28
C LEU A 74 4.76 -14.88 12.42
N VAL A 75 4.30 -15.58 13.46
CA VAL A 75 3.82 -14.99 14.69
C VAL A 75 4.56 -15.62 15.85
N HIS A 76 5.29 -14.81 16.62
CA HIS A 76 6.05 -15.27 17.77
C HIS A 76 5.49 -14.65 19.06
N PRO A 77 5.03 -15.46 20.04
CA PRO A 77 4.64 -14.96 21.35
C PRO A 77 5.91 -14.53 22.11
N LEU A 78 5.93 -13.29 22.62
CA LEU A 78 7.03 -12.78 23.44
C LEU A 78 6.73 -12.97 24.94
N THR A 79 5.46 -12.74 25.29
CA THR A 79 4.91 -12.96 26.65
C THR A 79 3.44 -13.38 26.52
N GLU A 80 2.77 -13.67 27.63
CA GLU A 80 1.33 -13.97 27.64
C GLU A 80 0.47 -12.88 26.99
N ASN A 81 0.90 -11.63 27.08
CA ASN A 81 0.16 -10.46 26.60
C ASN A 81 0.79 -9.81 25.36
N MET A 82 1.96 -10.27 24.90
CA MET A 82 2.69 -9.65 23.81
C MET A 82 3.07 -10.67 22.74
N ARG A 83 2.94 -10.29 21.48
CA ARG A 83 3.39 -11.08 20.33
C ARG A 83 4.00 -10.20 19.26
N LEU A 84 4.97 -10.74 18.56
CA LEU A 84 5.58 -10.16 17.36
C LEU A 84 5.02 -10.87 16.14
N LYS A 85 4.57 -10.09 15.17
CA LYS A 85 4.26 -10.58 13.82
C LYS A 85 5.31 -10.04 12.86
N ALA A 86 5.82 -10.88 11.97
CA ALA A 86 6.69 -10.47 10.89
C ALA A 86 6.16 -11.03 9.57
N LEU A 87 6.20 -10.22 8.51
CA LEU A 87 5.75 -10.60 7.18
C LEU A 87 6.79 -10.17 6.15
N GLY A 88 7.02 -11.05 5.17
CA GLY A 88 7.73 -10.74 3.93
C GLY A 88 6.79 -10.90 2.75
N THR A 89 6.79 -9.94 1.82
CA THR A 89 5.96 -10.00 0.62
C THR A 89 6.82 -9.76 -0.61
N ALA A 90 6.61 -10.57 -1.65
CA ALA A 90 7.08 -10.32 -3.00
C ALA A 90 5.88 -10.30 -3.93
N GLY A 91 5.81 -9.32 -4.84
CA GLY A 91 4.68 -9.23 -5.74
C GLY A 91 4.96 -8.49 -7.03
N TYR A 92 4.09 -8.72 -8.00
CA TYR A 92 4.10 -8.05 -9.28
C TYR A 92 2.72 -7.47 -9.58
N GLU A 93 2.70 -6.21 -10.01
CA GLU A 93 1.51 -5.46 -10.38
C GLU A 93 1.63 -5.06 -11.86
N ALA A 94 0.70 -5.51 -12.69
CA ALA A 94 0.66 -5.27 -14.13
C ALA A 94 -0.49 -4.36 -14.51
N PHE A 95 -0.21 -3.29 -15.24
CA PHE A 95 -1.18 -2.40 -15.85
C PHE A 95 -1.43 -2.82 -17.30
N SER A 96 -2.69 -2.97 -17.69
CA SER A 96 -3.06 -3.50 -18.99
C SER A 96 -2.74 -2.53 -20.13
N ARG A 97 -3.05 -1.25 -19.95
CA ARG A 97 -2.93 -0.21 -20.97
C ARG A 97 -1.67 0.65 -20.75
N TYR A 98 -1.36 0.97 -19.50
CA TYR A 98 -0.24 1.84 -19.12
C TYR A 98 0.87 1.03 -18.47
N SER A 99 1.46 0.10 -19.23
CA SER A 99 2.43 -0.89 -18.77
C SER A 99 3.62 -0.30 -18.03
N ARG A 100 4.03 0.93 -18.33
CA ARG A 100 5.12 1.61 -17.58
C ARG A 100 4.80 1.89 -16.11
N LEU A 101 3.53 1.78 -15.71
CA LEU A 101 3.12 1.79 -14.30
C LEU A 101 3.28 0.43 -13.63
N SER A 102 3.52 -0.63 -14.42
CA SER A 102 3.76 -1.97 -13.87
C SER A 102 5.01 -2.00 -13.02
N ARG A 103 4.97 -2.81 -11.95
CA ARG A 103 6.07 -2.88 -10.99
C ARG A 103 6.22 -4.26 -10.36
N PHE A 104 7.45 -4.59 -10.06
CA PHE A 104 7.80 -5.59 -9.06
C PHE A 104 8.06 -4.90 -7.72
N PHE A 105 7.70 -5.54 -6.62
CA PHE A 105 7.99 -5.02 -5.30
C PHE A 105 8.34 -6.11 -4.29
N LEU A 106 9.15 -5.70 -3.30
CA LEU A 106 9.44 -6.50 -2.11
C LEU A 106 9.10 -5.66 -0.88
N SER A 107 8.56 -6.30 0.16
CA SER A 107 8.34 -5.63 1.45
C SER A 107 8.64 -6.53 2.63
N ALA A 108 9.07 -5.88 3.72
CA ALA A 108 9.15 -6.47 5.05
C ALA A 108 8.29 -5.65 6.00
N GLU A 109 7.55 -6.34 6.86
CA GLU A 109 6.63 -5.74 7.82
C GLU A 109 6.87 -6.36 9.20
N GLY A 110 6.75 -5.54 10.24
CA GLY A 110 6.80 -5.97 11.63
C GLY A 110 5.68 -5.32 12.42
N GLU A 111 5.06 -6.08 13.32
CA GLU A 111 4.03 -5.57 14.22
C GLU A 111 4.22 -6.15 15.62
N LEU A 112 4.47 -5.28 16.59
CA LEU A 112 4.45 -5.61 18.00
C LEU A 112 3.03 -5.41 18.51
N GLN A 113 2.40 -6.46 19.00
CA GLN A 113 1.04 -6.45 19.52
C GLN A 113 1.03 -6.67 21.04
N TYR A 114 0.19 -5.90 21.73
CA TYR A 114 -0.06 -6.01 23.16
C TYR A 114 -1.55 -6.10 23.44
N ARG A 115 -1.96 -7.12 24.21
CA ARG A 115 -3.35 -7.33 24.65
C ARG A 115 -3.36 -7.40 26.18
N PRO A 116 -3.97 -6.42 26.89
CA PRO A 116 -3.86 -6.29 28.34
C PRO A 116 -4.52 -7.42 29.12
N SER A 117 -5.53 -8.08 28.56
CA SER A 117 -6.19 -9.21 29.19
C SER A 117 -6.69 -10.24 28.17
N GLY A 118 -7.02 -11.46 28.64
CA GLY A 118 -7.64 -12.51 27.82
C GLY A 118 -9.15 -12.34 27.62
N GLU A 119 -9.78 -11.31 28.18
CA GLU A 119 -11.21 -11.06 28.03
C GLU A 119 -11.58 -10.82 26.57
N PHE A 120 -12.79 -11.24 26.18
CA PHE A 120 -13.25 -11.11 24.79
C PHE A 120 -13.17 -9.68 24.29
N ALA A 121 -13.68 -8.71 25.04
CA ALA A 121 -13.71 -7.30 24.66
C ALA A 121 -12.38 -6.55 24.88
N ALA A 122 -11.27 -7.25 25.26
CA ALA A 122 -10.01 -6.58 25.47
C ALA A 122 -9.43 -6.07 24.15
N PRO A 123 -9.05 -4.78 24.05
CA PRO A 123 -8.42 -4.25 22.86
C PRO A 123 -7.03 -4.84 22.65
N THR A 124 -6.63 -5.02 21.41
CA THR A 124 -5.25 -5.32 21.02
C THR A 124 -4.62 -4.06 20.45
N PHE A 125 -3.59 -3.56 21.11
CA PHE A 125 -2.79 -2.44 20.64
C PHE A 125 -1.64 -2.96 19.79
N GLY A 126 -1.29 -2.26 18.71
CA GLY A 126 -0.19 -2.60 17.82
C GLY A 126 0.69 -1.42 17.47
N LEU A 127 1.99 -1.67 17.42
CA LEU A 127 2.95 -0.78 16.76
C LEU A 127 3.44 -1.50 15.52
N PHE A 128 3.15 -0.93 14.36
CA PHE A 128 3.44 -1.52 13.05
C PHE A 128 4.47 -0.70 12.31
N GLY A 129 5.38 -1.38 11.62
CA GLY A 129 6.31 -0.80 10.68
C GLY A 129 6.40 -1.61 9.39
N ARG A 130 6.54 -0.92 8.26
CA ARG A 130 6.74 -1.52 6.94
C ARG A 130 7.83 -0.79 6.21
N ALA A 131 8.70 -1.56 5.53
CA ALA A 131 9.63 -1.07 4.53
C ALA A 131 9.39 -1.86 3.23
N ALA A 132 9.38 -1.16 2.09
CA ALA A 132 9.22 -1.79 0.78
C ALA A 132 10.13 -1.12 -0.24
N VAL A 133 10.51 -1.87 -1.28
CA VAL A 133 11.21 -1.38 -2.47
C VAL A 133 10.35 -1.67 -3.69
N ASP A 134 10.21 -0.68 -4.57
CA ASP A 134 9.44 -0.76 -5.81
C ASP A 134 10.36 -0.58 -7.02
N PHE A 135 10.21 -1.44 -8.00
CA PHE A 135 10.88 -1.40 -9.29
C PHE A 135 9.82 -1.27 -10.38
N TYR A 136 9.68 -0.07 -10.92
CA TYR A 136 8.72 0.24 -11.97
C TYR A 136 9.34 0.12 -13.35
N ASP A 137 8.53 -0.17 -14.36
CA ASP A 137 8.96 -0.01 -15.75
C ASP A 137 9.23 1.47 -16.08
N SER A 138 8.52 2.41 -15.43
CA SER A 138 8.86 3.83 -15.36
C SER A 138 9.87 4.08 -14.23
N THR A 139 11.15 4.21 -14.57
CA THR A 139 12.23 4.39 -13.58
C THR A 139 12.12 5.66 -12.74
N LEU A 140 11.30 6.64 -13.13
CA LEU A 140 11.04 7.85 -12.35
C LEU A 140 10.38 7.55 -10.99
N ARG A 141 9.68 6.41 -10.91
CA ARG A 141 8.90 5.96 -9.77
C ARG A 141 9.59 4.96 -8.88
N ASP A 142 10.75 4.42 -9.31
CA ASP A 142 11.57 3.51 -8.50
C ASP A 142 11.89 4.13 -7.16
N GLY A 143 11.87 3.33 -6.10
CA GLY A 143 12.22 3.84 -4.78
C GLY A 143 11.75 2.98 -3.64
N TYR A 144 11.74 3.59 -2.46
CA TYR A 144 11.40 2.95 -1.20
C TYR A 144 10.11 3.52 -0.63
N ARG A 145 9.37 2.66 0.08
CA ARG A 145 8.20 3.06 0.85
C ARG A 145 8.38 2.64 2.30
N TYR A 146 8.09 3.56 3.19
CA TYR A 146 8.08 3.31 4.62
C TYR A 146 6.74 3.72 5.20
N ASN A 147 6.26 2.94 6.15
CA ASN A 147 5.06 3.23 6.89
C ASN A 147 5.30 2.86 8.36
N ILE A 148 4.85 3.72 9.27
CA ILE A 148 4.77 3.44 10.69
C ILE A 148 3.36 3.77 11.17
N GLU A 149 2.76 2.89 11.98
CA GLU A 149 1.38 3.05 12.48
C GLU A 149 1.24 2.61 13.92
N ALA A 150 0.47 3.39 14.68
CA ALA A 150 -0.15 2.91 15.91
C ALA A 150 -1.54 2.38 15.56
N ARG A 151 -1.86 1.19 16.06
CA ARG A 151 -3.06 0.42 15.72
C ARG A 151 -3.80 -0.02 16.96
N VAL A 152 -5.11 -0.16 16.83
CA VAL A 152 -5.95 -0.83 17.82
C VAL A 152 -6.98 -1.70 17.10
N VAL A 153 -7.16 -2.92 17.60
CA VAL A 153 -8.23 -3.84 17.20
C VAL A 153 -9.11 -4.07 18.41
N GLN A 154 -10.40 -3.84 18.27
CA GLN A 154 -11.39 -3.97 19.32
C GLN A 154 -12.56 -4.85 18.84
N PRO A 155 -12.74 -6.07 19.35
CA PRO A 155 -14.01 -6.78 19.18
C PRO A 155 -15.09 -6.06 19.97
N LEU A 156 -16.16 -5.62 19.28
CA LEU A 156 -17.29 -4.97 19.90
C LEU A 156 -18.39 -5.97 20.30
N THR A 157 -18.60 -6.97 19.44
CA THR A 157 -19.52 -8.08 19.65
C THR A 157 -18.93 -9.33 19.01
N ASP A 158 -19.57 -10.49 19.20
CA ASP A 158 -19.17 -11.74 18.52
C ASP A 158 -19.21 -11.65 16.98
N LEU A 159 -19.86 -10.63 16.44
CA LEU A 159 -20.05 -10.44 15.01
C LEU A 159 -19.33 -9.19 14.46
N VAL A 160 -18.90 -8.26 15.31
CA VAL A 160 -18.36 -6.97 14.90
C VAL A 160 -17.00 -6.72 15.50
N ASP A 161 -16.00 -6.58 14.64
CA ASP A 161 -14.66 -6.10 14.98
C ASP A 161 -14.46 -4.68 14.44
N VAL A 162 -13.77 -3.86 15.22
CA VAL A 162 -13.32 -2.53 14.81
C VAL A 162 -11.80 -2.49 14.84
N PHE A 163 -11.22 -2.01 13.75
CA PHE A 163 -9.82 -1.67 13.65
C PHE A 163 -9.68 -0.16 13.47
N ALA A 164 -8.79 0.47 14.21
CA ALA A 164 -8.39 1.86 13.98
C ALA A 164 -6.87 1.99 13.95
N ALA A 165 -6.38 2.91 13.12
CA ALA A 165 -4.95 3.20 13.01
C ALA A 165 -4.71 4.68 12.69
N ILE A 166 -3.58 5.18 13.19
CA ILE A 166 -2.99 6.44 12.76
C ILE A 166 -1.55 6.17 12.33
N GLY A 167 -1.13 6.72 11.20
CA GLY A 167 0.17 6.41 10.63
C GLY A 167 0.81 7.56 9.87
N TYR A 168 2.08 7.36 9.58
CA TYR A 168 2.88 8.24 8.73
C TYR A 168 3.50 7.43 7.61
N ASN A 169 3.31 7.92 6.39
CA ASN A 169 3.77 7.28 5.16
C ASN A 169 4.87 8.14 4.53
N ILE A 170 5.93 7.49 4.08
CA ILE A 170 7.01 8.09 3.31
C ILE A 170 7.20 7.26 2.05
N ARG A 171 7.25 7.90 0.91
CA ARG A 171 7.75 7.35 -0.34
C ARG A 171 8.96 8.18 -0.75
N ASP A 172 10.11 7.53 -0.85
CA ASP A 172 11.36 8.10 -1.34
C ASP A 172 11.60 7.52 -2.73
N ALA A 173 11.34 8.31 -3.76
CA ALA A 173 11.41 7.89 -5.15
C ALA A 173 12.60 8.54 -5.85
N LYS A 174 13.03 7.96 -6.96
CA LYS A 174 14.13 8.47 -7.78
C LYS A 174 13.91 9.91 -8.26
N THR A 175 12.64 10.32 -8.38
CA THR A 175 12.26 11.66 -8.84
C THR A 175 11.43 12.38 -7.78
N LYS A 176 11.80 13.62 -7.48
CA LYS A 176 11.15 14.44 -6.42
C LYS A 176 9.63 14.57 -6.51
N VAL A 177 9.03 14.43 -7.69
CA VAL A 177 7.59 14.48 -7.86
C VAL A 177 6.92 13.30 -7.17
N PHE A 178 7.58 12.15 -7.13
CA PHE A 178 7.08 10.93 -6.50
C PHE A 178 7.61 10.71 -5.07
N ASP A 179 8.42 11.65 -4.54
CA ASP A 179 8.72 11.70 -3.10
C ASP A 179 7.50 12.24 -2.37
N LEU A 180 6.83 11.39 -1.63
CA LEU A 180 5.56 11.73 -0.98
C LEU A 180 5.63 11.46 0.50
N LYS A 181 5.00 12.34 1.29
CA LYS A 181 4.86 12.20 2.73
C LYS A 181 3.44 12.57 3.12
N ASP A 182 2.78 11.69 3.86
CA ASP A 182 1.43 11.94 4.34
C ASP A 182 1.18 11.29 5.70
N TRP A 183 0.27 11.89 6.46
CA TRP A 183 -0.37 11.30 7.62
C TRP A 183 -1.64 10.58 7.18
N SER A 184 -1.91 9.44 7.79
CA SER A 184 -3.14 8.70 7.55
C SER A 184 -3.84 8.38 8.87
N ALA A 185 -5.17 8.42 8.84
CA ALA A 185 -6.02 7.88 9.88
C ALA A 185 -7.05 6.97 9.21
N ARG A 186 -7.26 5.77 9.75
CA ARG A 186 -8.21 4.81 9.18
C ARG A 186 -8.99 4.08 10.26
N VAL A 187 -10.23 3.73 9.91
CA VAL A 187 -11.11 2.89 10.73
C VAL A 187 -11.76 1.87 9.81
N ASN A 188 -11.73 0.60 10.20
CA ASN A 188 -12.43 -0.47 9.53
C ASN A 188 -13.44 -1.10 10.48
N PHE A 189 -14.58 -1.48 9.94
CA PHE A 189 -15.63 -2.24 10.62
C PHE A 189 -15.79 -3.55 9.86
N ASP A 190 -15.60 -4.67 10.54
CA ASP A 190 -15.77 -5.99 9.99
C ASP A 190 -16.98 -6.63 10.64
N TYR A 191 -17.95 -7.08 9.83
CA TYR A 191 -19.16 -7.72 10.27
C TYR A 191 -19.22 -9.16 9.75
N ALA A 192 -19.21 -10.13 10.66
CA ALA A 192 -19.37 -11.55 10.35
C ALA A 192 -20.83 -11.82 9.92
N LEU A 193 -21.09 -11.73 8.61
CA LEU A 193 -22.42 -11.94 8.02
C LEU A 193 -22.88 -13.40 8.11
N ALA A 194 -21.95 -14.35 7.97
CA ALA A 194 -22.15 -15.80 8.07
C ALA A 194 -20.83 -16.46 8.47
N GLN A 195 -20.84 -17.76 8.76
CA GLN A 195 -19.64 -18.52 9.21
C GLN A 195 -18.40 -18.32 8.34
N LYS A 196 -18.58 -18.10 7.03
CA LYS A 196 -17.49 -17.93 6.06
C LYS A 196 -17.52 -16.59 5.33
N SER A 197 -18.38 -15.66 5.74
CA SER A 197 -18.58 -14.40 5.02
C SER A 197 -18.44 -13.21 5.95
N THR A 198 -17.56 -12.28 5.60
CA THR A 198 -17.38 -11.03 6.33
C THR A 198 -17.64 -9.86 5.40
N LEU A 199 -18.59 -9.01 5.77
CA LEU A 199 -18.82 -7.71 5.16
C LEU A 199 -17.93 -6.69 5.87
N TYR A 200 -17.24 -5.83 5.14
CA TYR A 200 -16.40 -4.80 5.75
C TYR A 200 -16.62 -3.41 5.16
N LEU A 201 -16.41 -2.41 6.01
CA LEU A 201 -16.42 -0.99 5.67
C LEU A 201 -15.13 -0.37 6.16
N GLY A 202 -14.33 0.20 5.25
CA GLY A 202 -13.12 0.94 5.55
C GLY A 202 -13.29 2.43 5.26
N LEU A 203 -12.87 3.25 6.21
CA LEU A 203 -12.78 4.71 6.08
C LEU A 203 -11.34 5.13 6.30
N GLU A 204 -10.77 5.88 5.36
CA GLU A 204 -9.39 6.37 5.48
C GLU A 204 -9.32 7.85 5.08
N TYR A 205 -8.58 8.61 5.87
CA TYR A 205 -8.26 10.01 5.58
C TYR A 205 -6.74 10.17 5.53
N ARG A 206 -6.25 10.81 4.45
CA ARG A 206 -4.84 11.16 4.29
C ARG A 206 -4.67 12.68 4.18
N TYR A 207 -3.60 13.16 4.77
CA TYR A 207 -3.22 14.57 4.74
C TYR A 207 -1.72 14.70 4.47
N GLY A 208 -1.35 15.30 3.35
CA GLY A 208 0.06 15.45 2.98
C GLY A 208 0.26 15.64 1.49
N GLN A 209 1.21 14.91 0.92
CA GLN A 209 1.58 15.05 -0.48
C GLN A 209 0.91 13.96 -1.32
N SER A 210 0.54 14.33 -2.55
CA SER A 210 -0.03 13.43 -3.56
C SER A 210 0.57 13.76 -4.92
N ALA A 211 0.75 12.75 -5.77
CA ALA A 211 1.12 12.92 -7.16
C ALA A 211 -0.11 12.82 -8.06
N SER A 212 -0.18 13.69 -9.06
CA SER A 212 -1.23 13.73 -10.08
C SER A 212 -0.58 13.86 -11.45
N SER A 213 -1.07 13.14 -12.46
CA SER A 213 -0.55 13.21 -13.83
C SER A 213 -1.61 13.81 -14.75
N ALA A 214 -1.29 14.94 -15.36
CA ALA A 214 -2.21 15.71 -16.19
C ALA A 214 -1.55 16.26 -17.45
N LEU A 215 -2.32 16.52 -18.50
CA LEU A 215 -1.88 17.38 -19.60
C LEU A 215 -1.50 18.76 -19.04
N PRO A 216 -0.56 19.46 -19.66
CA PRO A 216 -0.09 20.75 -19.17
C PRO A 216 -1.25 21.73 -18.95
N GLU A 217 -1.47 22.12 -17.69
CA GLU A 217 -2.50 23.07 -17.26
C GLU A 217 -1.90 24.03 -16.23
N LEU A 218 -2.07 25.34 -16.45
CA LEU A 218 -1.52 26.37 -15.55
C LEU A 218 -1.94 26.19 -14.10
N ALA A 219 -3.15 25.68 -13.85
CA ALA A 219 -3.64 25.42 -12.50
C ALA A 219 -2.79 24.40 -11.73
N PHE A 220 -2.31 23.36 -12.39
CA PHE A 220 -1.40 22.39 -11.76
C PHE A 220 -0.01 22.98 -11.56
N VAL A 221 0.50 23.72 -12.55
CA VAL A 221 1.84 24.33 -12.50
C VAL A 221 1.93 25.32 -11.33
N ASP A 222 0.90 26.12 -11.13
CA ASP A 222 0.87 27.20 -10.12
C ASP A 222 0.97 26.68 -8.68
N ILE A 223 0.40 25.51 -8.37
CA ILE A 223 0.37 24.96 -7.01
C ILE A 223 1.29 23.74 -6.81
N ALA A 224 1.98 23.29 -7.86
CA ALA A 224 2.83 22.14 -7.77
C ALA A 224 4.13 22.43 -7.00
N GLN A 225 4.47 21.57 -6.05
CA GLN A 225 5.75 21.60 -5.34
C GLN A 225 6.92 21.06 -6.16
N ALA A 226 6.64 20.18 -7.11
CA ALA A 226 7.58 19.63 -8.07
C ALA A 226 6.83 19.18 -9.32
N ILE A 227 7.49 19.27 -10.46
CA ILE A 227 6.94 18.90 -11.78
C ILE A 227 8.01 18.13 -12.54
N VAL A 228 7.57 17.09 -13.27
CA VAL A 228 8.40 16.37 -14.24
C VAL A 228 7.51 15.92 -15.39
N ARG A 229 8.10 15.69 -16.58
CA ARG A 229 7.39 14.98 -17.64
C ARG A 229 7.15 13.53 -17.20
N ASP A 230 5.91 13.10 -17.21
CA ASP A 230 5.56 11.75 -16.80
C ASP A 230 5.78 10.78 -17.95
N ASP A 231 6.73 9.88 -17.79
CA ASP A 231 7.10 8.89 -18.81
C ASP A 231 6.18 7.65 -18.81
N ALA A 232 5.28 7.51 -17.85
CA ALA A 232 4.33 6.41 -17.81
C ALA A 232 3.18 6.57 -18.83
N PHE A 233 3.02 7.78 -19.37
CA PHE A 233 1.96 8.11 -20.32
C PHE A 233 2.58 8.71 -21.60
N ASP A 234 2.16 8.21 -22.75
CA ASP A 234 2.75 8.60 -24.06
C ASP A 234 2.22 9.93 -24.61
N ASP A 235 1.25 10.57 -23.95
CA ASP A 235 0.53 11.77 -24.42
C ASP A 235 1.13 13.10 -23.97
N GLY A 236 2.34 13.08 -23.40
CA GLY A 236 3.06 14.30 -23.00
C GLY A 236 2.61 14.92 -21.68
N ARG A 237 1.95 14.15 -20.80
CA ARG A 237 1.54 14.58 -19.46
C ARG A 237 2.73 14.99 -18.60
N GLY A 238 2.46 15.94 -17.70
CA GLY A 238 3.31 16.23 -16.55
C GLY A 238 2.81 15.48 -15.32
N ALA A 239 3.74 15.02 -14.48
CA ALA A 239 3.46 14.63 -13.11
C ALA A 239 3.68 15.84 -12.20
N TYR A 240 2.74 16.05 -11.27
CA TYR A 240 2.68 17.19 -10.36
C TYR A 240 2.58 16.70 -8.92
N ARG A 241 3.52 17.11 -8.07
CA ARG A 241 3.39 16.86 -6.63
C ARG A 241 2.62 17.99 -5.98
N LEU A 242 1.52 17.66 -5.34
CA LEU A 242 0.59 18.61 -4.71
C LEU A 242 0.50 18.33 -3.21
N LYS A 243 0.22 19.34 -2.41
CA LYS A 243 -0.35 19.14 -1.08
C LYS A 243 -1.83 18.82 -1.23
N ALA A 244 -2.30 17.76 -0.59
CA ALA A 244 -3.68 17.32 -0.73
C ALA A 244 -4.24 16.72 0.57
N ARG A 245 -5.56 16.70 0.65
CA ARG A 245 -6.33 15.86 1.56
C ARG A 245 -7.10 14.84 0.74
N THR A 246 -7.07 13.59 1.18
CA THR A 246 -7.71 12.49 0.46
C THR A 246 -8.59 11.71 1.41
N GLY A 247 -9.87 11.59 1.06
CA GLY A 247 -10.83 10.71 1.72
C GLY A 247 -11.00 9.44 0.89
N ILE A 248 -11.05 8.30 1.55
CA ILE A 248 -11.21 6.98 0.93
C ILE A 248 -12.29 6.24 1.69
N VAL A 249 -13.23 5.65 0.95
CA VAL A 249 -14.25 4.74 1.47
C VAL A 249 -14.12 3.42 0.75
N THR A 250 -14.06 2.32 1.47
CA THR A 250 -14.01 0.97 0.91
C THR A 250 -15.14 0.14 1.50
N VAL A 251 -15.88 -0.55 0.65
CA VAL A 251 -16.87 -1.56 1.05
C VAL A 251 -16.51 -2.85 0.36
N GLY A 252 -16.55 -3.96 1.08
CA GLY A 252 -16.25 -5.24 0.47
C GLY A 252 -16.83 -6.42 1.22
N LEU A 253 -16.77 -7.57 0.56
CA LEU A 253 -17.24 -8.86 1.05
C LEU A 253 -16.13 -9.88 0.84
N SER A 254 -15.67 -10.47 1.93
CA SER A 254 -14.75 -11.62 1.91
C SER A 254 -15.54 -12.90 2.17
N HIS A 255 -15.30 -13.94 1.39
CA HIS A 255 -15.96 -15.24 1.50
C HIS A 255 -14.94 -16.38 1.46
N GLY A 256 -14.91 -17.20 2.51
CA GLY A 256 -14.13 -18.44 2.56
C GLY A 256 -14.78 -19.52 1.70
N LEU A 257 -14.09 -19.94 0.65
CA LEU A 257 -14.53 -21.03 -0.24
C LEU A 257 -14.22 -22.39 0.41
N GLN A 258 -13.00 -22.54 0.90
CA GLN A 258 -12.49 -23.69 1.64
C GLN A 258 -11.76 -23.21 2.90
N GLU A 259 -11.12 -24.11 3.65
CA GLU A 259 -10.40 -23.73 4.87
C GLU A 259 -9.17 -22.85 4.57
N ASP A 260 -8.55 -23.10 3.42
CA ASP A 260 -7.32 -22.46 2.94
C ASP A 260 -7.54 -21.46 1.80
N GLN A 261 -8.79 -21.25 1.34
CA GLN A 261 -9.10 -20.44 0.17
C GLN A 261 -10.17 -19.42 0.46
N SER A 262 -9.99 -18.19 -0.02
CA SER A 262 -11.00 -17.14 0.07
C SER A 262 -11.07 -16.28 -1.18
N LEU A 263 -12.25 -15.73 -1.40
CA LEU A 263 -12.55 -14.74 -2.43
C LEU A 263 -12.92 -13.42 -1.75
N ASP A 264 -12.37 -12.32 -2.23
CA ASP A 264 -12.68 -10.97 -1.78
C ASP A 264 -13.19 -10.13 -2.95
N LEU A 265 -14.28 -9.40 -2.72
CA LEU A 265 -14.85 -8.45 -3.65
C LEU A 265 -14.90 -7.09 -2.98
N SER A 266 -14.38 -6.04 -3.62
CA SER A 266 -14.44 -4.70 -3.03
C SER A 266 -14.70 -3.58 -4.04
N LEU A 267 -15.32 -2.52 -3.51
CA LEU A 267 -15.48 -1.22 -4.16
C LEU A 267 -14.79 -0.17 -3.28
N ARG A 268 -13.94 0.62 -3.89
CA ARG A 268 -13.22 1.70 -3.23
C ARG A 268 -13.48 3.01 -3.95
N TRP A 269 -13.93 4.00 -3.21
CA TRP A 269 -14.12 5.36 -3.67
C TRP A 269 -13.05 6.26 -3.07
N VAL A 270 -12.40 7.07 -3.90
CA VAL A 270 -11.34 7.99 -3.52
C VAL A 270 -11.72 9.40 -3.96
N GLN A 271 -11.62 10.35 -3.05
CA GLN A 271 -11.70 11.78 -3.37
C GLN A 271 -10.47 12.49 -2.83
N SER A 272 -9.74 13.14 -3.71
CA SER A 272 -8.60 13.97 -3.34
C SER A 272 -8.83 15.42 -3.72
N THR A 273 -8.39 16.34 -2.85
CA THR A 273 -8.53 17.79 -3.07
C THR A 273 -7.21 18.44 -2.70
N ALA A 274 -6.65 19.20 -3.64
CA ALA A 274 -5.46 20.02 -3.36
C ALA A 274 -5.76 21.05 -2.28
N LEU A 275 -4.80 21.28 -1.37
CA LEU A 275 -4.91 22.25 -0.29
C LEU A 275 -4.63 23.67 -0.78
N ASP A 276 -3.65 23.80 -1.66
CA ASP A 276 -3.30 25.07 -2.29
C ASP A 276 -4.29 25.35 -3.43
N LYS A 277 -4.64 26.62 -3.60
CA LYS A 277 -5.52 27.08 -4.69
C LYS A 277 -4.70 27.84 -5.71
N PRO A 278 -4.95 27.62 -7.01
CA PRO A 278 -4.32 28.42 -8.04
C PRO A 278 -4.63 29.93 -7.83
N THR A 279 -3.63 30.76 -8.13
CA THR A 279 -3.69 32.22 -7.82
C THR A 279 -4.43 33.02 -8.86
N PHE A 280 -4.63 32.47 -10.08
CA PHE A 280 -5.28 33.20 -11.16
C PHE A 280 -6.80 33.01 -11.19
N PRO A 281 -7.57 34.02 -11.64
CA PRO A 281 -9.03 33.98 -11.66
C PRO A 281 -9.58 32.83 -12.49
N GLY A 282 -10.62 32.14 -11.97
CA GLY A 282 -11.34 31.09 -12.71
C GLY A 282 -10.71 29.70 -12.65
N ALA A 283 -9.53 29.52 -12.08
CA ALA A 283 -8.84 28.24 -12.05
C ALA A 283 -9.54 27.13 -11.26
N GLY A 284 -10.34 27.48 -10.27
CA GLY A 284 -11.02 26.51 -9.40
C GLY A 284 -10.07 25.63 -8.60
N THR A 285 -10.60 24.89 -7.62
CA THR A 285 -9.81 23.96 -6.81
C THR A 285 -9.52 22.70 -7.59
N ILE A 286 -8.26 22.21 -7.55
CA ILE A 286 -7.90 20.91 -8.13
C ILE A 286 -8.46 19.80 -7.23
N ARG A 287 -9.38 19.03 -7.79
CA ARG A 287 -10.03 17.88 -7.14
C ARG A 287 -10.19 16.76 -8.14
N TYR A 288 -9.90 15.53 -7.72
CA TYR A 288 -10.23 14.36 -8.51
C TYR A 288 -11.05 13.34 -7.72
N HIS A 289 -11.76 12.52 -8.46
CA HIS A 289 -12.49 11.35 -7.96
C HIS A 289 -11.97 10.12 -8.67
N ASP A 290 -12.03 9.01 -7.98
CA ASP A 290 -11.65 7.72 -8.49
C ASP A 290 -12.51 6.64 -7.86
N VAL A 291 -12.89 5.64 -8.66
CA VAL A 291 -13.62 4.45 -8.23
C VAL A 291 -12.82 3.23 -8.68
N GLN A 292 -12.58 2.34 -7.74
CA GLN A 292 -11.87 1.09 -7.96
C GLN A 292 -12.80 -0.07 -7.61
N ALA A 293 -12.92 -1.02 -8.53
CA ALA A 293 -13.62 -2.28 -8.29
C ALA A 293 -12.61 -3.41 -8.36
N SER A 294 -12.54 -4.28 -7.36
CA SER A 294 -11.57 -5.37 -7.32
C SER A 294 -12.18 -6.71 -6.93
N VAL A 295 -11.55 -7.76 -7.43
CA VAL A 295 -11.71 -9.14 -7.03
C VAL A 295 -10.35 -9.71 -6.67
N ALA A 296 -10.23 -10.39 -5.54
CA ALA A 296 -9.00 -11.06 -5.12
C ALA A 296 -9.29 -12.50 -4.70
N TYR A 297 -8.38 -13.40 -5.02
CA TYR A 297 -8.40 -14.79 -4.62
C TYR A 297 -7.13 -15.11 -3.84
N LEU A 298 -7.30 -15.73 -2.69
CA LEU A 298 -6.22 -16.04 -1.75
C LEU A 298 -6.20 -17.53 -1.47
N ILE A 299 -4.99 -18.11 -1.47
CA ILE A 299 -4.70 -19.48 -1.04
C ILE A 299 -3.65 -19.45 0.06
N ARG A 300 -3.83 -20.26 1.12
CA ARG A 300 -2.85 -20.51 2.19
C ARG A 300 -2.28 -21.92 2.04
N PHE A 301 -1.06 -22.11 2.52
CA PHE A 301 -0.35 -23.38 2.48
C PHE A 301 0.17 -23.76 3.86
#